data_e39905f8e2abd8b367a09e6fa0e63c07
#
_entry.id   e39905f8e2abd8b367a09e6fa0e63c07
#
_cell.length_a   1.000
_cell.length_b   1.000
_cell.length_c   1.000
_cell.angle_alpha   90.00
_cell.angle_beta   90.00
_cell.angle_gamma   90.00
#
_symmetry.space_group_name_H-M   'P 1'
#
loop_
_entity.id
_entity.type
_entity.pdbx_description
1 polymer ?
#
loop_
_entity_poly.entity_id
_entity_poly.type
_entity_poly.pdbx_seq_one_letter_code
_entity_poly.pdbx_strand_id
1 'polypeptide(L)'
;RAHGASRAVVALEGDLPSSLLAALAVDALGPRNVIGLVLGRNRIFTPAQEEAEAARCAAVRAIAERLHIRTVERDAPDAARVLDRDVSAGDAERLRSRTLGLMLEDTALELGAMALSPLSKTEYALAAPALCGGYQGDYAPFGDVYLSTLEFVARVRNRASAVVPQELVTLNAVEDCMERV
;
A
#
# COMPACT_ATOMS: atom_id res chain seq x y z
N ARG A 1 -10.55 3.88 17.40
CA ARG A 1 -10.29 4.97 18.39
C ARG A 1 -9.58 4.47 19.67
N ALA A 2 -9.23 3.20 19.77
CA ALA A 2 -8.55 2.64 20.95
C ALA A 2 -7.19 3.30 21.26
N HIS A 3 -6.51 3.85 20.24
CA HIS A 3 -5.22 4.53 20.40
C HIS A 3 -5.30 6.07 20.39
N GLY A 4 -6.48 6.65 20.47
CA GLY A 4 -6.67 8.11 20.47
C GLY A 4 -6.44 8.80 19.12
N ALA A 5 -5.94 8.11 18.12
CA ALA A 5 -5.72 8.67 16.79
C ALA A 5 -7.05 8.91 16.07
N SER A 6 -7.21 10.13 15.54
CA SER A 6 -8.37 10.54 14.74
C SER A 6 -8.07 10.56 13.25
N ARG A 7 -6.81 10.37 12.87
CA ARG A 7 -6.31 10.36 11.48
C ARG A 7 -5.56 9.08 11.19
N ALA A 8 -5.53 8.69 9.90
CA ALA A 8 -4.79 7.53 9.44
C ALA A 8 -3.96 7.85 8.19
N VAL A 9 -2.82 7.19 8.07
CA VAL A 9 -2.00 7.16 6.84
C VAL A 9 -2.05 5.75 6.27
N VAL A 10 -2.26 5.64 4.97
CA VAL A 10 -2.27 4.39 4.21
C VAL A 10 -1.26 4.52 3.08
N ALA A 11 -0.34 3.57 2.96
CA ALA A 11 0.51 3.49 1.78
C ALA A 11 -0.32 3.00 0.58
N LEU A 12 -0.33 3.77 -0.50
CA LEU A 12 -1.05 3.45 -1.73
C LEU A 12 -0.07 2.85 -2.74
N GLU A 13 -0.16 1.53 -2.91
CA GLU A 13 0.70 0.78 -3.84
C GLU A 13 0.05 0.55 -5.21
N GLY A 14 -1.24 0.84 -5.35
CA GLY A 14 -2.01 0.61 -6.58
C GLY A 14 -2.49 -0.85 -6.70
N ASP A 15 -2.47 -1.60 -5.63
CA ASP A 15 -2.99 -2.96 -5.51
C ASP A 15 -4.37 -3.00 -4.82
N LEU A 16 -4.99 -4.17 -4.79
CA LEU A 16 -6.29 -4.37 -4.18
C LEU A 16 -6.29 -4.09 -2.68
N PRO A 17 -5.38 -4.66 -1.86
CA PRO A 17 -5.41 -4.45 -0.42
C PRO A 17 -5.25 -2.99 -0.01
N SER A 18 -4.27 -2.26 -0.56
CA SER A 18 -4.04 -0.87 -0.21
C SER A 18 -5.19 0.04 -0.65
N SER A 19 -5.77 -0.19 -1.83
CA SER A 19 -6.89 0.56 -2.37
C SER A 19 -8.17 0.35 -1.54
N LEU A 20 -8.46 -0.91 -1.17
CA LEU A 20 -9.59 -1.25 -0.33
C LEU A 20 -9.42 -0.69 1.09
N LEU A 21 -8.21 -0.79 1.65
CA LEU A 21 -7.92 -0.24 2.98
C LEU A 21 -8.18 1.27 3.03
N ALA A 22 -7.72 2.01 2.03
CA ALA A 22 -7.96 3.45 1.94
C ALA A 22 -9.47 3.76 1.86
N ALA A 23 -10.23 3.00 1.05
CA ALA A 23 -11.67 3.17 0.95
C ALA A 23 -12.40 2.92 2.29
N LEU A 24 -12.07 1.83 2.98
CA LEU A 24 -12.66 1.51 4.28
C LEU A 24 -12.22 2.49 5.38
N ALA A 25 -10.99 2.98 5.34
CA ALA A 25 -10.53 4.03 6.25
C ALA A 25 -11.33 5.33 6.05
N VAL A 26 -11.63 5.70 4.80
CA VAL A 26 -12.47 6.85 4.48
C VAL A 26 -13.91 6.64 4.97
N ASP A 27 -14.47 5.45 4.79
CA ASP A 27 -15.80 5.12 5.29
C ASP A 27 -15.88 5.22 6.83
N ALA A 28 -14.80 4.88 7.52
CA ALA A 28 -14.74 4.89 8.99
C ALA A 28 -14.42 6.26 9.62
N LEU A 29 -13.51 7.02 8.99
CA LEU A 29 -12.90 8.23 9.55
C LEU A 29 -13.32 9.50 8.82
N GLY A 30 -13.82 9.38 7.60
CA GLY A 30 -14.06 10.48 6.68
C GLY A 30 -12.79 10.88 5.90
N PRO A 31 -12.96 11.45 4.68
CA PRO A 31 -11.85 11.70 3.75
C PRO A 31 -10.81 12.71 4.27
N ARG A 32 -11.20 13.65 5.13
CA ARG A 32 -10.28 14.65 5.71
C ARG A 32 -9.31 14.05 6.73
N ASN A 33 -9.60 12.86 7.23
CA ASN A 33 -8.83 12.18 8.27
C ASN A 33 -8.00 11.01 7.72
N VAL A 34 -8.03 10.78 6.40
CA VAL A 34 -7.24 9.75 5.73
C VAL A 34 -6.23 10.42 4.80
N ILE A 35 -4.99 9.95 4.84
CA ILE A 35 -3.88 10.46 4.04
C ILE A 35 -3.28 9.29 3.29
N GLY A 36 -3.15 9.42 1.97
CA GLY A 36 -2.45 8.45 1.13
C GLY A 36 -0.97 8.77 1.04
N LEU A 37 -0.09 7.85 1.43
CA LEU A 37 1.33 7.94 1.14
C LEU A 37 1.60 7.27 -0.22
N VAL A 38 2.20 8.02 -1.13
CA VAL A 38 2.65 7.52 -2.43
C VAL A 38 4.17 7.52 -2.45
N LEU A 39 4.76 6.33 -2.54
CA LEU A 39 6.20 6.18 -2.58
C LEU A 39 6.68 6.00 -4.01
N GLY A 40 7.48 6.94 -4.50
CA GLY A 40 8.14 6.86 -5.79
C GLY A 40 9.27 5.83 -5.78
N ARG A 41 9.57 5.23 -6.94
CA ARG A 41 10.69 4.31 -7.13
C ARG A 41 11.90 5.06 -7.62
N ASN A 42 12.96 5.12 -6.81
CA ASN A 42 14.19 5.80 -7.18
C ASN A 42 15.09 5.02 -8.14
N ARG A 43 14.86 3.73 -8.33
CA ARG A 43 15.61 2.89 -9.26
C ARG A 43 14.71 2.38 -10.36
N ILE A 44 14.84 3.00 -11.51
CA ILE A 44 14.23 2.58 -12.77
C ILE A 44 15.37 2.14 -13.68
N PHE A 45 15.36 0.86 -14.04
CA PHE A 45 16.46 0.26 -14.82
C PHE A 45 16.16 0.23 -16.32
N THR A 46 14.89 0.26 -16.70
CA THR A 46 14.46 0.14 -18.09
C THR A 46 13.30 1.08 -18.41
N PRO A 47 13.13 1.50 -19.68
CA PRO A 47 11.97 2.29 -20.09
C PRO A 47 10.61 1.64 -19.77
N ALA A 48 10.53 0.30 -19.84
CA ALA A 48 9.31 -0.42 -19.47
C ALA A 48 8.97 -0.29 -17.99
N GLN A 49 9.98 -0.28 -17.11
CA GLN A 49 9.78 -0.05 -15.68
C GLN A 49 9.35 1.39 -15.40
N GLU A 50 9.86 2.36 -16.16
CA GLU A 50 9.44 3.76 -16.05
C GLU A 50 7.98 3.94 -16.44
N GLU A 51 7.56 3.32 -17.54
CA GLU A 51 6.15 3.33 -17.99
C GLU A 51 5.23 2.66 -16.98
N ALA A 52 5.61 1.49 -16.45
CA ALA A 52 4.86 0.78 -15.43
C ALA A 52 4.72 1.60 -14.13
N GLU A 53 5.79 2.27 -13.71
CA GLU A 53 5.77 3.12 -12.51
C GLU A 53 4.89 4.37 -12.73
N ALA A 54 4.96 4.99 -13.89
CA ALA A 54 4.10 6.13 -14.25
C ALA A 54 2.61 5.70 -14.24
N ALA A 55 2.29 4.53 -14.81
CA ALA A 55 0.93 3.98 -14.79
C ALA A 55 0.46 3.68 -13.36
N ARG A 56 1.31 3.09 -12.51
CA ARG A 56 1.01 2.86 -11.09
C ARG A 56 0.72 4.16 -10.36
N CYS A 57 1.57 5.16 -10.51
CA CYS A 57 1.37 6.46 -9.88
C CYS A 57 0.08 7.14 -10.35
N ALA A 58 -0.25 7.04 -11.64
CA ALA A 58 -1.51 7.58 -12.18
C ALA A 58 -2.73 6.87 -11.57
N ALA A 59 -2.70 5.54 -11.47
CA ALA A 59 -3.76 4.75 -10.86
C ALA A 59 -3.95 5.12 -9.37
N VAL A 60 -2.87 5.26 -8.61
CA VAL A 60 -2.90 5.66 -7.20
C VAL A 60 -3.51 7.05 -7.02
N ARG A 61 -3.11 8.03 -7.86
CA ARG A 61 -3.70 9.37 -7.81
C ARG A 61 -5.20 9.35 -8.13
N ALA A 62 -5.62 8.57 -9.12
CA ALA A 62 -7.04 8.42 -9.45
C ALA A 62 -7.86 7.82 -8.29
N ILE A 63 -7.31 6.86 -7.53
CA ILE A 63 -7.94 6.32 -6.33
C ILE A 63 -8.06 7.41 -5.25
N ALA A 64 -7.00 8.16 -4.99
CA ALA A 64 -6.99 9.23 -4.00
C ALA A 64 -8.00 10.35 -4.35
N GLU A 65 -8.10 10.72 -5.62
CA GLU A 65 -9.10 11.68 -6.12
C GLU A 65 -10.53 11.19 -5.91
N ARG A 66 -10.83 9.92 -6.26
CA ARG A 66 -12.16 9.33 -6.04
C ARG A 66 -12.54 9.26 -4.56
N LEU A 67 -11.57 9.07 -3.69
CA LEU A 67 -11.73 9.06 -2.23
C LEU A 67 -11.74 10.46 -1.62
N HIS A 68 -11.40 11.50 -2.38
CA HIS A 68 -11.22 12.87 -1.90
C HIS A 68 -10.23 12.98 -0.73
N ILE A 69 -9.18 12.15 -0.74
CA ILE A 69 -8.12 12.17 0.28
C ILE A 69 -6.90 12.96 -0.19
N ARG A 70 -6.19 13.53 0.77
CA ARG A 70 -4.89 14.15 0.53
C ARG A 70 -3.84 13.07 0.32
N THR A 71 -2.91 13.29 -0.60
CA THR A 71 -1.71 12.47 -0.77
C THR A 71 -0.46 13.20 -0.29
N VAL A 72 0.49 12.43 0.20
CA VAL A 72 1.88 12.82 0.44
C VAL A 72 2.74 11.95 -0.47
N GLU A 73 3.48 12.59 -1.38
CA GLU A 73 4.40 11.88 -2.26
C GLU A 73 5.81 11.99 -1.69
N ARG A 74 6.51 10.88 -1.63
CA ARG A 74 7.91 10.79 -1.19
C ARG A 74 8.69 9.84 -2.09
N ASP A 75 9.94 10.15 -2.31
CA ASP A 75 10.85 9.27 -3.02
C ASP A 75 11.48 8.26 -2.05
N ALA A 76 11.46 6.98 -2.42
CA ALA A 76 12.18 5.96 -1.66
C ALA A 76 13.69 6.24 -1.76
N PRO A 77 14.44 6.25 -0.64
CA PRO A 77 15.87 6.33 -0.71
C PRO A 77 16.47 5.16 -1.49
N ASP A 78 17.52 5.42 -2.27
CA ASP A 78 18.23 4.36 -2.97
C ASP A 78 18.95 3.46 -1.94
N ALA A 79 18.51 2.22 -1.84
CA ALA A 79 19.06 1.25 -0.90
C ALA A 79 20.56 1.00 -1.11
N ALA A 80 21.06 1.05 -2.35
CA ALA A 80 22.49 0.91 -2.62
C ALA A 80 23.30 2.05 -2.04
N ARG A 81 22.77 3.29 -2.10
CA ARG A 81 23.40 4.45 -1.47
C ARG A 81 23.41 4.37 0.05
N VAL A 82 22.27 3.96 0.63
CA VAL A 82 22.13 3.84 2.09
C VAL A 82 23.05 2.77 2.66
N LEU A 83 23.22 1.67 1.92
CA LEU A 83 24.00 0.51 2.36
C LEU A 83 25.47 0.55 1.90
N ASP A 84 25.83 1.54 1.08
CA ASP A 84 27.19 1.70 0.50
C ASP A 84 27.70 0.41 -0.18
N ARG A 85 26.82 -0.29 -0.89
CA ARG A 85 27.13 -1.52 -1.63
C ARG A 85 26.18 -1.73 -2.81
N ASP A 86 26.62 -2.51 -3.79
CA ASP A 86 25.74 -2.97 -4.86
C ASP A 86 24.64 -3.90 -4.32
N VAL A 87 23.45 -3.71 -4.84
CA VAL A 87 22.24 -4.46 -4.45
C VAL A 87 21.61 -5.08 -5.68
N SER A 88 21.35 -6.38 -5.64
CA SER A 88 20.62 -7.07 -6.71
C SER A 88 19.20 -6.51 -6.87
N ALA A 89 18.58 -6.69 -8.04
CA ALA A 89 17.21 -6.23 -8.28
C ALA A 89 16.20 -6.83 -7.28
N GLY A 90 16.34 -8.12 -6.95
CA GLY A 90 15.49 -8.79 -5.97
C GLY A 90 15.67 -8.24 -4.54
N ASP A 91 16.93 -8.02 -4.14
CA ASP A 91 17.20 -7.41 -2.83
C ASP A 91 16.75 -5.95 -2.78
N ALA A 92 16.86 -5.21 -3.89
CA ALA A 92 16.39 -3.83 -3.96
C ALA A 92 14.87 -3.74 -3.72
N GLU A 93 14.07 -4.66 -4.26
CA GLU A 93 12.62 -4.70 -4.02
C GLU A 93 12.28 -5.04 -2.56
N ARG A 94 13.00 -5.99 -1.97
CA ARG A 94 12.85 -6.32 -0.53
C ARG A 94 13.20 -5.12 0.37
N LEU A 95 14.27 -4.42 0.06
CA LEU A 95 14.70 -3.23 0.81
C LEU A 95 13.73 -2.06 0.59
N ARG A 96 13.18 -1.93 -0.63
CA ARG A 96 12.14 -0.94 -0.93
C ARG A 96 10.91 -1.14 -0.03
N SER A 97 10.42 -2.37 0.11
CA SER A 97 9.26 -2.66 0.97
C SER A 97 9.52 -2.30 2.44
N ARG A 98 10.74 -2.55 2.94
CA ARG A 98 11.14 -2.12 4.31
C ARG A 98 11.23 -0.61 4.44
N THR A 99 11.74 0.05 3.42
CA THR A 99 11.80 1.52 3.37
C THR A 99 10.38 2.11 3.34
N LEU A 100 9.46 1.50 2.58
CA LEU A 100 8.05 1.89 2.58
C LEU A 100 7.46 1.85 4.00
N GLY A 101 7.71 0.77 4.75
CA GLY A 101 7.27 0.66 6.13
C GLY A 101 7.81 1.79 7.01
N LEU A 102 9.11 2.03 6.97
CA LEU A 102 9.75 3.12 7.73
C LEU A 102 9.17 4.49 7.36
N MET A 103 9.01 4.77 6.07
CA MET A 103 8.47 6.05 5.59
C MET A 103 7.00 6.24 5.93
N LEU A 104 6.24 5.16 6.00
CA LEU A 104 4.85 5.21 6.41
C LEU A 104 4.74 5.53 7.91
N GLU A 105 5.54 4.90 8.75
CA GLU A 105 5.63 5.20 10.18
C GLU A 105 6.09 6.65 10.43
N ASP A 106 7.15 7.09 9.76
CA ASP A 106 7.66 8.46 9.86
C ASP A 106 6.59 9.48 9.45
N THR A 107 5.90 9.23 8.34
CA THR A 107 4.80 10.10 7.87
C THR A 107 3.64 10.13 8.88
N ALA A 108 3.30 8.99 9.49
CA ALA A 108 2.26 8.91 10.49
C ALA A 108 2.63 9.70 11.76
N LEU A 109 3.87 9.58 12.22
CA LEU A 109 4.40 10.34 13.36
C LEU A 109 4.40 11.84 13.07
N GLU A 110 4.91 12.28 11.92
CA GLU A 110 4.93 13.69 11.50
C GLU A 110 3.52 14.30 11.50
N LEU A 111 2.53 13.54 11.04
CA LEU A 111 1.15 14.02 10.89
C LEU A 111 0.27 13.77 12.11
N GLY A 112 0.78 13.14 13.16
CA GLY A 112 -0.01 12.72 14.34
C GLY A 112 -1.16 11.80 13.93
N ALA A 113 -0.89 10.83 13.07
CA ALA A 113 -1.84 9.89 12.52
C ALA A 113 -1.44 8.44 12.87
N MET A 114 -2.33 7.49 12.66
CA MET A 114 -2.07 6.06 12.78
C MET A 114 -1.64 5.50 11.44
N ALA A 115 -0.57 4.72 11.41
CA ALA A 115 -0.13 3.99 10.23
C ALA A 115 -0.96 2.71 10.06
N LEU A 116 -1.64 2.56 8.91
CA LEU A 116 -2.44 1.36 8.62
C LEU A 116 -1.70 0.42 7.67
N SER A 117 -1.63 -0.86 8.05
CA SER A 117 -1.08 -1.93 7.21
C SER A 117 -2.15 -2.57 6.34
N PRO A 118 -1.93 -2.72 5.02
CA PRO A 118 -2.84 -3.41 4.13
C PRO A 118 -2.69 -4.94 4.15
N LEU A 119 -1.70 -5.48 4.87
CA LEU A 119 -1.35 -6.90 4.84
C LEU A 119 -2.50 -7.78 5.30
N SER A 120 -2.81 -8.78 4.50
CA SER A 120 -3.85 -9.78 4.75
C SER A 120 -3.31 -11.02 5.45
N LYS A 121 -4.22 -11.84 5.98
CA LYS A 121 -3.87 -13.15 6.54
C LYS A 121 -3.15 -14.06 5.55
N THR A 122 -3.49 -13.98 4.27
CA THR A 122 -2.82 -14.75 3.21
C THR A 122 -1.35 -14.36 3.10
N GLU A 123 -1.03 -13.07 3.09
CA GLU A 123 0.35 -12.58 3.01
C GLU A 123 1.16 -12.95 4.24
N TYR A 124 0.55 -12.90 5.43
CA TYR A 124 1.20 -13.39 6.66
C TYR A 124 1.46 -14.90 6.61
N ALA A 125 0.49 -15.69 6.11
CA ALA A 125 0.64 -17.14 6.01
C ALA A 125 1.72 -17.58 5.00
N LEU A 126 1.87 -16.82 3.91
CA LEU A 126 2.89 -17.04 2.87
C LEU A 126 4.25 -16.41 3.23
N ALA A 127 4.39 -15.84 4.42
CA ALA A 127 5.56 -15.09 4.84
C ALA A 127 5.91 -13.89 3.91
N ALA A 128 4.94 -13.41 3.13
CA ALA A 128 5.12 -12.27 2.24
C ALA A 128 5.69 -11.02 2.94
N PRO A 129 5.32 -10.68 4.19
CA PRO A 129 5.96 -9.60 4.93
C PRO A 129 7.46 -9.79 5.13
N ALA A 130 7.92 -11.02 5.34
CA ALA A 130 9.35 -11.32 5.47
C ALA A 130 10.08 -11.14 4.13
N LEU A 131 9.43 -11.49 3.04
CA LEU A 131 9.92 -11.30 1.67
C LEU A 131 9.79 -9.84 1.23
N CYS A 132 8.65 -9.23 1.52
CA CYS A 132 8.31 -7.87 1.10
C CYS A 132 8.67 -6.78 2.11
N GLY A 133 9.40 -7.09 3.18
CA GLY A 133 9.89 -6.09 4.13
C GLY A 133 9.22 -6.06 5.49
N GLY A 134 8.16 -6.82 5.73
CA GLY A 134 7.58 -7.01 7.06
C GLY A 134 6.91 -5.76 7.65
N TYR A 135 6.45 -4.85 6.80
CA TYR A 135 5.74 -3.68 7.29
C TYR A 135 4.42 -4.09 7.97
N GLN A 136 4.25 -3.70 9.21
CA GLN A 136 3.07 -4.07 9.99
C GLN A 136 2.20 -2.88 10.40
N GLY A 137 2.73 -1.65 10.42
CA GLY A 137 2.03 -0.46 10.88
C GLY A 137 1.56 -0.54 12.34
N ASP A 138 0.87 0.48 12.78
CA ASP A 138 0.25 0.52 14.12
C ASP A 138 -0.98 -0.39 14.21
N TYR A 139 -1.65 -0.60 13.07
CA TYR A 139 -2.86 -1.42 12.99
C TYR A 139 -3.01 -2.07 11.62
N ALA A 140 -3.27 -3.37 11.60
CA ALA A 140 -3.49 -4.20 10.41
C ALA A 140 -4.94 -4.69 10.35
N PRO A 141 -5.88 -3.95 9.76
CA PRO A 141 -7.29 -4.32 9.71
C PRO A 141 -7.56 -5.65 9.00
N PHE A 142 -6.67 -6.04 8.08
CA PHE A 142 -6.81 -7.25 7.26
C PHE A 142 -5.98 -8.43 7.75
N GLY A 143 -5.22 -8.28 8.84
CA GLY A 143 -4.32 -9.32 9.35
C GLY A 143 -5.00 -10.65 9.70
N ASP A 144 -6.32 -10.64 9.88
CA ASP A 144 -7.16 -11.82 10.15
C ASP A 144 -8.08 -12.19 8.97
N VAL A 145 -7.95 -11.51 7.83
CA VAL A 145 -8.83 -11.67 6.66
C VAL A 145 -8.03 -12.25 5.49
N TYR A 146 -8.55 -13.29 4.85
CA TYR A 146 -7.93 -13.84 3.63
C TYR A 146 -8.08 -12.90 2.43
N LEU A 147 -7.10 -12.91 1.54
CA LEU A 147 -7.07 -12.06 0.35
C LEU A 147 -8.29 -12.29 -0.56
N SER A 148 -8.73 -13.53 -0.72
CA SER A 148 -9.98 -13.86 -1.45
C SER A 148 -11.23 -13.23 -0.83
N THR A 149 -11.24 -13.04 0.49
CA THR A 149 -12.33 -12.33 1.19
C THR A 149 -12.25 -10.82 0.89
N LEU A 150 -11.05 -10.25 0.78
CA LEU A 150 -10.88 -8.84 0.42
C LEU A 150 -11.43 -8.53 -0.98
N GLU A 151 -11.27 -9.44 -1.94
CA GLU A 151 -11.89 -9.32 -3.27
C GLU A 151 -13.42 -9.21 -3.18
N PHE A 152 -14.03 -10.08 -2.38
CA PHE A 152 -15.47 -10.03 -2.15
C PHE A 152 -15.89 -8.72 -1.48
N VAL A 153 -15.18 -8.28 -0.44
CA VAL A 153 -15.43 -7.02 0.26
C VAL A 153 -15.32 -5.83 -0.69
N ALA A 154 -14.29 -5.81 -1.56
CA ALA A 154 -14.12 -4.76 -2.56
C ALA A 154 -15.29 -4.68 -3.55
N ARG A 155 -15.78 -5.85 -4.02
CA ARG A 155 -16.99 -5.91 -4.88
C ARG A 155 -18.22 -5.35 -4.17
N VAL A 156 -18.42 -5.72 -2.91
CA VAL A 156 -19.57 -5.22 -2.13
C VAL A 156 -19.43 -3.71 -1.88
N ARG A 157 -18.27 -3.25 -1.48
CA ARG A 157 -18.01 -1.83 -1.24
C ARG A 157 -18.20 -0.99 -2.50
N ASN A 158 -17.75 -1.48 -3.67
CA ASN A 158 -17.90 -0.79 -4.95
C ASN A 158 -19.35 -0.66 -5.43
N ARG A 159 -20.30 -1.43 -4.88
CA ARG A 159 -21.75 -1.22 -5.16
C ARG A 159 -22.26 0.13 -4.67
N ALA A 160 -21.68 0.66 -3.60
CA ALA A 160 -22.04 1.98 -3.08
C ALA A 160 -21.38 3.10 -3.88
N SER A 161 -20.13 2.92 -4.25
CA SER A 161 -19.34 3.87 -5.05
C SER A 161 -18.12 3.13 -5.61
N ALA A 162 -17.92 3.13 -6.91
CA ALA A 162 -16.83 2.43 -7.59
C ALA A 162 -15.48 3.16 -7.37
N VAL A 163 -14.83 2.89 -6.26
CA VAL A 163 -13.54 3.48 -5.86
C VAL A 163 -12.38 2.58 -6.21
N VAL A 164 -12.46 1.30 -5.81
CA VAL A 164 -11.42 0.32 -6.14
C VAL A 164 -11.54 -0.01 -7.63
N PRO A 165 -10.47 0.13 -8.43
CA PRO A 165 -10.49 -0.17 -9.85
C PRO A 165 -11.02 -1.59 -10.12
N GLN A 166 -11.86 -1.73 -11.14
CA GLN A 166 -12.52 -3.02 -11.44
C GLN A 166 -11.50 -4.08 -11.84
N GLU A 167 -10.44 -3.71 -12.52
CA GLU A 167 -9.32 -4.57 -12.90
C GLU A 167 -8.65 -5.20 -11.68
N LEU A 168 -8.49 -4.47 -10.58
CA LEU A 168 -7.93 -5.00 -9.32
C LEU A 168 -8.89 -5.96 -8.61
N VAL A 169 -10.20 -5.80 -8.83
CA VAL A 169 -11.23 -6.66 -8.22
C VAL A 169 -11.42 -7.97 -9.01
N THR A 170 -11.06 -7.98 -10.29
CA THR A 170 -11.18 -9.14 -11.18
C THR A 170 -9.88 -9.94 -11.31
N LEU A 171 -8.74 -9.35 -10.96
CA LEU A 171 -7.47 -10.08 -10.84
C LEU A 171 -7.62 -11.17 -9.77
N ASN A 172 -7.05 -12.35 -10.03
CA ASN A 172 -6.92 -13.36 -9.00
C ASN A 172 -5.79 -12.94 -8.05
N ALA A 173 -6.12 -12.09 -7.08
CA ALA A 173 -5.14 -11.50 -6.16
C ALA A 173 -4.38 -12.57 -5.36
N VAL A 174 -4.91 -13.79 -5.24
CA VAL A 174 -4.22 -14.91 -4.61
C VAL A 174 -3.10 -15.43 -5.51
N GLU A 175 -3.36 -15.59 -6.82
CA GLU A 175 -2.32 -16.00 -7.78
C GLU A 175 -1.21 -14.96 -7.85
N ASP A 176 -1.56 -13.66 -7.97
CA ASP A 176 -0.58 -12.57 -7.97
C ASP A 176 0.26 -12.53 -6.68
N CYS A 177 -0.34 -12.82 -5.53
CA CYS A 177 0.38 -12.94 -4.26
C CYS A 177 1.34 -14.14 -4.28
N MET A 178 0.93 -15.28 -4.84
CA MET A 178 1.76 -16.48 -4.91
C MET A 178 2.94 -16.35 -5.89
N GLU A 179 2.78 -15.59 -6.96
CA GLU A 179 3.87 -15.32 -7.90
C GLU A 179 4.98 -14.42 -7.32
N ARG A 180 4.67 -13.67 -6.25
CA ARG A 180 5.62 -12.79 -5.56
C ARG A 180 6.39 -13.49 -4.40
N VAL A 181 6.03 -14.72 -4.07
CA VAL A 181 6.64 -15.54 -3.00
C VAL A 181 7.68 -16.48 -3.58
#